data_6a933f98efb54f7425d52aa90dd3a240
#
_entry.id   6a933f98efb54f7425d52aa90dd3a240
#
_cell.length_a   1.000
_cell.length_b   1.000
_cell.length_c   1.000
_cell.angle_alpha   90.00
_cell.angle_beta   90.00
_cell.angle_gamma   90.00
#
_symmetry.space_group_name_H-M   'P 1'
#
loop_
_entity.id
_entity.type
_entity.pdbx_description
1 polymer ?
#
loop_
_entity_poly.entity_id
_entity_poly.type
_entity_poly.pdbx_seq_one_letter_code
_entity_poly.pdbx_strand_id
1 'polypeptide(L)'
;MWKAHYTGESFEVKQQNKKTTVADSLGICPINKNSQCTWGAIDLDEYKPDYKELFKKLESINVPLLPFKSKSGGIHVYIFLDKPVKALLLREKLHSIKNVFGSCKPDKIFPVQKYIDLDKGSAGSWINLPYYKAESTERFLIKQNGEPATIQEFFTIYEKSKVTLSQLKKLKSNIDEGDSGEWFKDGPPCLQTLSKFGVSQSQRNEVMLDMTR
;
A
#
# COMPACT_ATOMS: atom_id res chain seq x y z
N MET A 1 -16.75 5.23 -16.93
CA MET A 1 -16.42 6.59 -16.46
C MET A 1 -16.10 6.48 -14.98
N TRP A 2 -14.82 6.54 -14.59
CA TRP A 2 -14.42 6.55 -13.20
C TRP A 2 -14.96 7.80 -12.53
N LYS A 3 -16.14 7.74 -11.94
CA LYS A 3 -16.43 8.57 -10.78
C LYS A 3 -15.76 7.89 -9.59
N ALA A 4 -14.44 7.81 -9.60
CA ALA A 4 -13.73 7.74 -8.35
C ALA A 4 -14.28 8.89 -7.52
N HIS A 5 -14.55 8.68 -6.26
CA HIS A 5 -14.73 9.77 -5.30
C HIS A 5 -13.38 10.50 -5.18
N TYR A 6 -12.99 11.10 -6.27
CA TYR A 6 -11.80 11.87 -6.45
C TYR A 6 -12.16 13.26 -5.97
N THR A 7 -11.89 13.54 -4.74
CA THR A 7 -11.91 14.90 -4.19
C THR A 7 -10.56 15.57 -4.42
N GLY A 8 -9.85 15.19 -5.48
CA GLY A 8 -8.60 15.76 -5.87
C GLY A 8 -8.72 16.40 -7.24
N GLU A 9 -8.23 17.61 -7.40
CA GLU A 9 -8.01 18.22 -8.70
C GLU A 9 -7.13 17.31 -9.55
N SER A 10 -7.49 17.10 -10.82
CA SER A 10 -6.67 16.35 -11.75
C SER A 10 -5.37 17.13 -12.00
N PHE A 11 -4.26 16.64 -11.49
CA PHE A 11 -2.95 17.18 -11.83
C PHE A 11 -2.56 16.64 -13.20
N GLU A 12 -2.53 17.50 -14.21
CA GLU A 12 -1.79 17.22 -15.44
C GLU A 12 -0.31 17.09 -15.09
N VAL A 13 0.22 15.89 -15.27
CA VAL A 13 1.68 15.68 -15.19
C VAL A 13 2.30 16.42 -16.37
N LYS A 14 2.87 17.60 -16.13
CA LYS A 14 3.69 18.28 -17.12
C LYS A 14 4.83 17.37 -17.52
N GLN A 15 4.77 16.81 -18.71
CA GLN A 15 5.86 16.06 -19.31
C GLN A 15 7.07 16.99 -19.51
N GLN A 16 8.13 16.72 -18.77
CA GLN A 16 9.44 17.28 -19.13
C GLN A 16 9.93 16.59 -20.41
N ASN A 17 9.85 17.31 -21.53
CA ASN A 17 10.63 17.13 -22.74
C ASN A 17 10.69 15.73 -23.40
N LYS A 18 9.55 15.10 -23.71
CA LYS A 18 9.48 14.12 -24.80
C LYS A 18 8.23 14.35 -25.64
N LYS A 19 8.41 14.49 -26.95
CA LYS A 19 7.36 14.49 -27.96
C LYS A 19 6.67 13.12 -28.01
N THR A 20 5.74 12.86 -27.10
CA THR A 20 4.81 11.74 -27.18
C THR A 20 3.41 12.28 -27.09
N THR A 21 2.63 12.06 -28.13
CA THR A 21 1.30 12.61 -28.35
C THR A 21 0.20 11.98 -27.50
N VAL A 22 0.52 11.00 -26.64
CA VAL A 22 -0.41 10.35 -25.70
C VAL A 22 0.32 10.09 -24.37
N ALA A 23 -0.26 10.51 -23.26
CA ALA A 23 0.27 10.19 -21.94
C ALA A 23 0.26 8.67 -21.74
N ASP A 24 1.43 8.07 -21.50
CA ASP A 24 1.56 6.61 -21.29
C ASP A 24 1.00 6.14 -19.94
N SER A 25 0.71 7.04 -19.04
CA SER A 25 0.12 6.74 -17.72
C SER A 25 -0.51 7.97 -17.09
N LEU A 26 -1.51 7.73 -16.26
CA LEU A 26 -2.10 8.70 -15.36
C LEU A 26 -1.76 8.31 -13.92
N GLY A 27 -1.23 9.25 -13.15
CA GLY A 27 -1.01 9.07 -11.71
C GLY A 27 -2.23 9.50 -10.92
N ILE A 28 -2.55 8.76 -9.87
CA ILE A 28 -3.60 9.08 -8.90
C ILE A 28 -3.01 9.19 -7.51
N CYS A 29 -3.46 10.19 -6.75
CA CYS A 29 -3.00 10.45 -5.39
C CYS A 29 -4.07 10.00 -4.39
N PRO A 30 -3.75 9.16 -3.39
CA PRO A 30 -4.74 8.71 -2.41
C PRO A 30 -5.14 9.78 -1.40
N ILE A 31 -4.25 10.74 -1.11
CA ILE A 31 -4.48 11.75 -0.08
C ILE A 31 -5.09 13.01 -0.68
N ASN A 32 -6.21 13.46 -0.12
CA ASN A 32 -6.89 14.68 -0.52
C ASN A 32 -6.40 15.90 0.27
N LYS A 33 -6.90 17.11 -0.09
CA LYS A 33 -6.57 18.37 0.57
C LYS A 33 -6.86 18.41 2.08
N ASN A 34 -7.75 17.57 2.58
CA ASN A 34 -8.09 17.45 3.99
C ASN A 34 -7.23 16.39 4.72
N SER A 35 -6.15 15.93 4.08
CA SER A 35 -5.28 14.85 4.59
C SER A 35 -6.05 13.56 4.87
N GLN A 36 -7.03 13.23 4.02
CA GLN A 36 -7.86 12.04 4.12
C GLN A 36 -7.72 11.18 2.86
N CYS A 37 -7.98 9.88 2.99
CA CYS A 37 -7.94 8.89 1.93
C CYS A 37 -9.18 8.02 1.93
N THR A 38 -9.66 7.64 0.74
CA THR A 38 -10.70 6.61 0.53
C THR A 38 -10.10 5.28 0.03
N TRP A 39 -8.82 5.27 -0.25
CA TRP A 39 -8.06 4.09 -0.65
C TRP A 39 -6.58 4.28 -0.30
N GLY A 40 -5.86 3.19 -0.26
CA GLY A 40 -4.40 3.15 -0.14
C GLY A 40 -3.83 1.97 -0.88
N ALA A 41 -2.51 1.89 -0.99
CA ALA A 41 -1.84 0.80 -1.66
C ALA A 41 -0.47 0.50 -1.07
N ILE A 42 -0.03 -0.74 -1.23
CA ILE A 42 1.35 -1.20 -1.04
C ILE A 42 1.89 -1.55 -2.43
N ASP A 43 3.01 -0.94 -2.82
CA ASP A 43 3.72 -1.24 -4.06
C ASP A 43 4.78 -2.32 -3.79
N LEU A 44 4.57 -3.50 -4.38
CA LEU A 44 5.47 -4.64 -4.27
C LEU A 44 6.34 -4.73 -5.51
N ASP A 45 7.66 -4.64 -5.34
CA ASP A 45 8.65 -4.78 -6.42
C ASP A 45 8.89 -6.26 -6.79
N GLU A 46 7.83 -7.06 -6.89
CA GLU A 46 7.90 -8.48 -7.21
C GLU A 46 7.48 -8.71 -8.67
N TYR A 47 8.46 -8.84 -9.56
CA TYR A 47 8.23 -8.88 -11.01
C TYR A 47 7.84 -10.27 -11.56
N LYS A 48 7.97 -11.32 -10.78
CA LYS A 48 7.54 -12.70 -11.11
C LYS A 48 6.83 -13.32 -9.91
N PRO A 49 5.65 -12.79 -9.53
CA PRO A 49 4.98 -13.23 -8.33
C PRO A 49 4.46 -14.67 -8.48
N ASP A 50 4.63 -15.46 -7.43
CA ASP A 50 3.80 -16.66 -7.25
C ASP A 50 2.41 -16.22 -6.77
N TYR A 51 1.43 -16.24 -7.67
CA TYR A 51 0.07 -15.83 -7.33
C TYR A 51 -0.57 -16.67 -6.23
N LYS A 52 -0.24 -17.98 -6.12
CA LYS A 52 -0.76 -18.83 -5.05
C LYS A 52 -0.26 -18.37 -3.69
N GLU A 53 1.03 -18.06 -3.60
CA GLU A 53 1.62 -17.52 -2.39
C GLU A 53 1.08 -16.13 -2.06
N LEU A 54 0.95 -15.26 -3.07
CA LEU A 54 0.37 -13.94 -2.90
C LEU A 54 -1.04 -14.00 -2.32
N PHE A 55 -1.93 -14.83 -2.88
CA PHE A 55 -3.31 -14.95 -2.40
C PHE A 55 -3.37 -15.58 -1.00
N LYS A 56 -2.50 -16.53 -0.68
CA LYS A 56 -2.36 -17.06 0.69
C LYS A 56 -1.97 -15.96 1.69
N LYS A 57 -1.05 -15.07 1.31
CA LYS A 57 -0.67 -13.89 2.12
C LYS A 57 -1.84 -12.92 2.28
N LEU A 58 -2.59 -12.64 1.20
CA LEU A 58 -3.77 -11.78 1.26
C LEU A 58 -4.87 -12.35 2.17
N GLU A 59 -5.12 -13.66 2.11
CA GLU A 59 -6.10 -14.36 2.94
C GLU A 59 -5.70 -14.39 4.43
N SER A 60 -4.41 -14.27 4.76
CA SER A 60 -3.94 -14.16 6.14
C SER A 60 -4.28 -12.83 6.80
N ILE A 61 -4.72 -11.84 6.02
CA ILE A 61 -5.07 -10.50 6.47
C ILE A 61 -6.59 -10.43 6.66
N ASN A 62 -7.02 -9.88 7.78
CA ASN A 62 -8.42 -9.87 8.22
C ASN A 62 -9.33 -8.83 7.52
N VAL A 63 -8.86 -8.23 6.42
CA VAL A 63 -9.63 -7.31 5.56
C VAL A 63 -9.35 -7.61 4.09
N PRO A 64 -10.32 -7.33 3.20
CA PRO A 64 -10.12 -7.53 1.77
C PRO A 64 -9.07 -6.57 1.22
N LEU A 65 -8.05 -7.14 0.58
CA LEU A 65 -7.03 -6.44 -0.18
C LEU A 65 -7.05 -6.93 -1.63
N LEU A 66 -6.92 -6.01 -2.57
CA LEU A 66 -7.03 -6.30 -4.00
C LEU A 66 -5.67 -6.16 -4.70
N PRO A 67 -5.10 -7.24 -5.28
CA PRO A 67 -3.84 -7.19 -6.01
C PRO A 67 -4.06 -6.75 -7.45
N PHE A 68 -3.30 -5.75 -7.90
CA PHE A 68 -3.28 -5.27 -9.28
C PHE A 68 -1.89 -5.43 -9.89
N LYS A 69 -1.84 -5.77 -11.16
CA LYS A 69 -0.59 -5.69 -11.91
C LYS A 69 -0.17 -4.23 -12.07
N SER A 70 1.11 -3.93 -11.81
CA SER A 70 1.67 -2.60 -11.99
C SER A 70 2.15 -2.37 -13.43
N LYS A 71 2.47 -1.12 -13.79
CA LYS A 71 3.02 -0.76 -15.10
C LYS A 71 4.33 -1.48 -15.42
N SER A 72 5.17 -1.68 -14.43
CA SER A 72 6.49 -2.33 -14.56
C SER A 72 6.43 -3.85 -14.45
N GLY A 73 5.23 -4.44 -14.28
CA GLY A 73 5.05 -5.88 -14.11
C GLY A 73 5.10 -6.38 -12.66
N GLY A 74 5.31 -5.49 -11.69
CA GLY A 74 5.16 -5.79 -10.26
C GLY A 74 3.69 -5.80 -9.83
N ILE A 75 3.43 -5.72 -8.53
CA ILE A 75 2.10 -5.78 -7.94
C ILE A 75 1.84 -4.56 -7.06
N HIS A 76 0.66 -3.98 -7.19
CA HIS A 76 0.10 -3.04 -6.24
C HIS A 76 -1.03 -3.70 -5.47
N VAL A 77 -0.95 -3.76 -4.16
CA VAL A 77 -2.01 -4.28 -3.30
C VAL A 77 -2.82 -3.13 -2.75
N TYR A 78 -4.09 -3.01 -3.18
CA TYR A 78 -4.97 -1.91 -2.80
C TYR A 78 -5.91 -2.29 -1.67
N ILE A 79 -6.19 -1.31 -0.80
CA ILE A 79 -7.30 -1.31 0.14
C ILE A 79 -8.26 -0.18 -0.24
N PHE A 80 -9.57 -0.46 -0.23
CA PHE A 80 -10.62 0.53 -0.47
C PHE A 80 -11.47 0.70 0.78
N LEU A 81 -11.86 1.95 1.04
CA LEU A 81 -12.58 2.32 2.25
C LEU A 81 -13.99 2.78 1.90
N ASP A 82 -14.95 2.52 2.77
CA ASP A 82 -16.35 2.98 2.63
C ASP A 82 -16.48 4.49 2.82
N LYS A 83 -15.63 5.08 3.67
CA LYS A 83 -15.59 6.52 3.99
C LYS A 83 -14.15 7.03 4.08
N PRO A 84 -13.93 8.34 3.86
CA PRO A 84 -12.61 8.93 4.03
C PRO A 84 -12.09 8.77 5.45
N VAL A 85 -10.82 8.37 5.59
CA VAL A 85 -10.11 8.27 6.87
C VAL A 85 -8.86 9.14 6.85
N LYS A 86 -8.32 9.50 8.00
CA LYS A 86 -7.04 10.23 8.10
C LYS A 86 -5.91 9.43 7.43
N ALA A 87 -5.13 10.08 6.57
CA ALA A 87 -4.02 9.47 5.85
C ALA A 87 -3.00 8.83 6.80
N LEU A 88 -2.72 9.48 7.94
CA LEU A 88 -1.85 8.93 8.99
C LEU A 88 -2.33 7.55 9.44
N LEU A 89 -3.62 7.41 9.79
CA LEU A 89 -4.18 6.13 10.25
C LEU A 89 -4.06 5.04 9.19
N LEU A 90 -4.46 5.35 7.93
CA LEU A 90 -4.37 4.38 6.84
C LEU A 90 -2.93 3.93 6.61
N ARG A 91 -2.00 4.90 6.58
CA ARG A 91 -0.56 4.63 6.41
C ARG A 91 -0.02 3.72 7.53
N GLU A 92 -0.32 4.00 8.80
CA GLU A 92 0.10 3.19 9.94
C GLU A 92 -0.42 1.75 9.84
N LYS A 93 -1.69 1.59 9.44
CA LYS A 93 -2.30 0.28 9.27
C LYS A 93 -1.68 -0.52 8.11
N LEU A 94 -1.40 0.12 6.98
CA LEU A 94 -0.69 -0.52 5.87
C LEU A 94 0.76 -0.87 6.25
N HIS A 95 1.41 -0.04 7.06
CA HIS A 95 2.74 -0.36 7.60
C HIS A 95 2.73 -1.60 8.52
N SER A 96 1.67 -1.82 9.30
CA SER A 96 1.59 -2.97 10.21
C SER A 96 1.51 -4.31 9.48
N ILE A 97 1.01 -4.34 8.24
CA ILE A 97 0.86 -5.57 7.45
C ILE A 97 1.89 -5.73 6.33
N LYS A 98 2.72 -4.72 6.08
CA LYS A 98 3.68 -4.75 4.94
C LYS A 98 4.61 -5.95 4.96
N ASN A 99 5.02 -6.41 6.14
CA ASN A 99 5.97 -7.51 6.32
C ASN A 99 5.40 -8.87 5.86
N VAL A 100 4.07 -9.01 5.79
CA VAL A 100 3.40 -10.18 5.22
C VAL A 100 3.84 -10.41 3.77
N PHE A 101 4.07 -9.33 3.03
CA PHE A 101 4.48 -9.35 1.63
C PHE A 101 6.00 -9.35 1.43
N GLY A 102 6.78 -9.53 2.51
CA GLY A 102 8.23 -9.43 2.47
C GLY A 102 8.75 -8.03 2.79
N SER A 103 10.04 -7.78 2.49
CA SER A 103 10.67 -6.48 2.79
C SER A 103 10.14 -5.39 1.86
N CYS A 104 9.22 -4.57 2.35
CA CYS A 104 8.69 -3.41 1.64
C CYS A 104 9.26 -2.11 2.22
N LYS A 105 9.81 -1.25 1.35
CA LYS A 105 10.32 0.06 1.77
C LYS A 105 9.17 0.99 2.20
N PRO A 106 9.41 1.93 3.15
CA PRO A 106 8.35 2.82 3.64
C PRO A 106 7.75 3.76 2.58
N ASP A 107 8.50 4.12 1.55
CA ASP A 107 8.08 4.95 0.42
C ASP A 107 7.24 4.21 -0.62
N LYS A 108 7.14 2.90 -0.50
CA LYS A 108 6.27 2.03 -1.30
C LYS A 108 4.86 1.85 -0.72
N ILE A 109 4.52 2.57 0.33
CA ILE A 109 3.19 2.56 0.95
C ILE A 109 2.50 3.88 0.66
N PHE A 110 1.34 3.80 0.03
CA PHE A 110 0.51 4.95 -0.33
C PHE A 110 -0.74 5.03 0.57
N PRO A 111 -1.01 6.18 1.20
CA PRO A 111 -0.33 7.47 1.06
C PRO A 111 1.09 7.46 1.64
N VAL A 112 2.04 8.10 0.93
CA VAL A 112 3.40 8.32 1.45
C VAL A 112 3.37 9.42 2.52
N GLN A 113 2.60 10.48 2.27
CA GLN A 113 2.45 11.61 3.19
C GLN A 113 1.43 11.28 4.29
N LYS A 114 1.73 11.72 5.50
CA LYS A 114 0.83 11.62 6.66
C LYS A 114 -0.24 12.72 6.64
N TYR A 115 0.10 13.86 6.07
CA TYR A 115 -0.75 15.05 5.91
C TYR A 115 -0.30 15.88 4.71
N ILE A 116 -1.18 16.71 4.21
CA ILE A 116 -0.93 17.70 3.15
C ILE A 116 -0.96 19.09 3.78
N ASP A 117 0.05 19.89 3.46
CA ASP A 117 0.16 21.30 3.80
C ASP A 117 0.14 22.11 2.51
N LEU A 118 -1.03 22.62 2.15
CA LEU A 118 -1.21 23.36 0.90
C LEU A 118 -0.46 24.68 0.87
N ASP A 119 -0.31 25.31 2.03
CA ASP A 119 0.38 26.61 2.15
C ASP A 119 1.89 26.46 1.85
N LYS A 120 2.43 25.28 2.06
CA LYS A 120 3.82 24.92 1.72
C LYS A 120 3.95 24.25 0.33
N GLY A 121 2.89 24.27 -0.48
CA GLY A 121 2.90 23.61 -1.80
C GLY A 121 3.02 22.08 -1.73
N SER A 122 2.64 21.48 -0.59
CA SER A 122 2.70 20.03 -0.42
C SER A 122 1.73 19.34 -1.36
N ALA A 123 2.24 18.42 -2.17
CA ALA A 123 1.44 17.51 -3.00
C ALA A 123 1.60 16.08 -2.52
N GLY A 124 0.54 15.27 -2.66
CA GLY A 124 0.63 13.85 -2.34
C GLY A 124 1.43 13.08 -3.39
N SER A 125 2.10 12.01 -2.97
CA SER A 125 2.70 11.06 -3.89
C SER A 125 1.62 10.28 -4.63
N TRP A 126 1.88 9.98 -5.89
CA TRP A 126 0.94 9.32 -6.79
C TRP A 126 1.40 7.91 -7.18
N ILE A 127 0.44 7.08 -7.54
CA ILE A 127 0.63 5.75 -8.10
C ILE A 127 -0.12 5.66 -9.43
N ASN A 128 0.32 4.80 -10.32
CA ASN A 128 -0.32 4.66 -11.64
C ASN A 128 -1.76 4.16 -11.52
N LEU A 129 -2.68 4.83 -12.24
CA LEU A 129 -4.09 4.46 -12.28
C LEU A 129 -4.28 3.04 -12.83
N PRO A 130 -4.93 2.14 -12.08
CA PRO A 130 -5.39 0.87 -12.60
C PRO A 130 -6.38 1.06 -13.77
N TYR A 131 -6.44 0.09 -14.68
CA TYR A 131 -7.29 0.14 -15.87
C TYR A 131 -7.12 1.40 -16.75
N TYR A 132 -5.97 2.08 -16.66
CA TYR A 132 -5.65 3.11 -17.62
C TYR A 132 -5.60 2.49 -19.02
N LYS A 133 -6.28 3.13 -20.00
CA LYS A 133 -6.59 2.61 -21.34
C LYS A 133 -7.67 1.50 -21.37
N ALA A 134 -8.48 1.40 -20.31
CA ALA A 134 -9.63 0.50 -20.20
C ALA A 134 -9.28 -0.98 -20.53
N GLU A 135 -9.90 -1.57 -21.55
CA GLU A 135 -9.74 -2.98 -21.89
C GLU A 135 -8.35 -3.34 -22.43
N SER A 136 -7.61 -2.36 -22.98
CA SER A 136 -6.23 -2.57 -23.44
C SER A 136 -5.18 -2.39 -22.35
N THR A 137 -5.61 -2.28 -21.09
CA THR A 137 -4.70 -2.05 -19.98
C THR A 137 -3.87 -3.28 -19.63
N GLU A 138 -2.62 -3.05 -19.24
CA GLU A 138 -1.80 -4.07 -18.58
C GLU A 138 -1.90 -4.00 -17.03
N ARG A 139 -2.69 -3.04 -16.49
CA ARG A 139 -2.83 -2.73 -15.05
C ARG A 139 -4.21 -3.14 -14.55
N PHE A 140 -4.44 -4.42 -14.48
CA PHE A 140 -5.72 -5.03 -14.12
C PHE A 140 -5.69 -5.64 -12.73
N LEU A 141 -6.85 -5.83 -12.13
CA LEU A 141 -7.03 -6.65 -10.95
C LEU A 141 -6.69 -8.12 -11.29
N ILE A 142 -5.85 -8.74 -10.48
CA ILE A 142 -5.47 -10.14 -10.62
C ILE A 142 -6.49 -10.99 -9.86
N LYS A 143 -7.10 -11.97 -10.53
CA LYS A 143 -8.00 -12.95 -9.91
C LYS A 143 -7.21 -14.05 -9.18
N GLN A 144 -7.87 -14.81 -8.32
CA GLN A 144 -7.23 -15.89 -7.53
C GLN A 144 -6.57 -16.97 -8.40
N ASN A 145 -7.08 -17.19 -9.61
CA ASN A 145 -6.47 -18.09 -10.59
C ASN A 145 -5.30 -17.46 -11.38
N GLY A 146 -4.92 -16.21 -11.07
CA GLY A 146 -3.85 -15.46 -11.74
C GLY A 146 -4.28 -14.74 -13.01
N GLU A 147 -5.54 -14.90 -13.45
CA GLU A 147 -6.04 -14.25 -14.66
C GLU A 147 -6.42 -12.78 -14.43
N PRO A 148 -6.41 -11.95 -15.49
CA PRO A 148 -6.90 -10.58 -15.42
C PRO A 148 -8.42 -10.56 -15.18
N ALA A 149 -8.86 -9.68 -14.29
CA ALA A 149 -10.27 -9.33 -14.19
C ALA A 149 -10.63 -8.26 -15.23
N THR A 150 -11.82 -8.34 -15.80
CA THR A 150 -12.39 -7.24 -16.59
C THR A 150 -12.70 -6.04 -15.68
N ILE A 151 -12.90 -4.86 -16.26
CA ILE A 151 -13.26 -3.67 -15.49
C ILE A 151 -14.62 -3.82 -14.79
N GLN A 152 -15.56 -4.56 -15.39
CA GLN A 152 -16.87 -4.85 -14.81
C GLN A 152 -16.76 -5.79 -13.61
N GLU A 153 -15.94 -6.86 -13.73
CA GLU A 153 -15.63 -7.76 -12.62
C GLU A 153 -14.96 -6.99 -11.48
N PHE A 154 -14.02 -6.10 -11.80
CA PHE A 154 -13.39 -5.25 -10.79
C PHE A 154 -14.42 -4.40 -10.03
N PHE A 155 -15.35 -3.73 -10.70
CA PHE A 155 -16.35 -2.92 -10.00
C PHE A 155 -17.24 -3.76 -9.08
N THR A 156 -17.59 -4.98 -9.52
CA THR A 156 -18.37 -5.90 -8.68
C THR A 156 -17.60 -6.33 -7.43
N ILE A 157 -16.30 -6.62 -7.58
CA ILE A 157 -15.41 -6.99 -6.47
C ILE A 157 -15.18 -5.79 -5.55
N TYR A 158 -14.91 -4.61 -6.12
CA TYR A 158 -14.67 -3.37 -5.40
C TYR A 158 -15.83 -3.02 -4.44
N GLU A 159 -17.08 -3.10 -4.91
CA GLU A 159 -18.24 -2.80 -4.06
C GLU A 159 -18.32 -3.70 -2.83
N LYS A 160 -17.91 -4.97 -2.94
CA LYS A 160 -17.87 -5.95 -1.85
C LYS A 160 -16.63 -5.84 -0.96
N SER A 161 -15.59 -5.15 -1.44
CA SER A 161 -14.27 -5.09 -0.79
C SER A 161 -14.05 -3.82 0.02
N LYS A 162 -15.08 -2.97 0.19
CA LYS A 162 -14.96 -1.75 0.97
C LYS A 162 -14.81 -2.05 2.45
N VAL A 163 -13.78 -1.46 3.04
CA VAL A 163 -13.41 -1.64 4.45
C VAL A 163 -13.93 -0.47 5.27
N THR A 164 -14.62 -0.75 6.36
CA THR A 164 -15.09 0.27 7.30
C THR A 164 -13.95 0.75 8.21
N LEU A 165 -14.13 1.94 8.81
CA LEU A 165 -13.15 2.45 9.79
C LEU A 165 -12.93 1.48 10.95
N SER A 166 -13.97 0.77 11.39
CA SER A 166 -13.87 -0.23 12.47
C SER A 166 -12.98 -1.42 12.07
N GLN A 167 -13.17 -1.95 10.86
CA GLN A 167 -12.34 -3.02 10.29
C GLN A 167 -10.90 -2.55 10.10
N LEU A 168 -10.71 -1.33 9.55
CA LEU A 168 -9.37 -0.75 9.37
C LEU A 168 -8.62 -0.63 10.70
N LYS A 169 -9.28 -0.17 11.77
CA LYS A 169 -8.66 -0.08 13.11
C LYS A 169 -8.21 -1.43 13.65
N LYS A 170 -8.94 -2.50 13.31
CA LYS A 170 -8.65 -3.89 13.70
C LYS A 170 -7.75 -4.62 12.69
N LEU A 171 -7.25 -3.92 11.67
CA LEU A 171 -6.39 -4.53 10.65
C LEU A 171 -5.15 -5.14 11.30
N LYS A 172 -4.97 -6.43 11.08
CA LYS A 172 -3.82 -7.22 11.51
C LYS A 172 -3.58 -8.37 10.52
N SER A 173 -2.42 -9.00 10.61
CA SER A 173 -2.11 -10.24 9.93
C SER A 173 -2.11 -11.39 10.92
N ASN A 174 -2.62 -12.53 10.54
CA ASN A 174 -2.53 -13.76 11.35
C ASN A 174 -1.10 -14.35 11.38
N ILE A 175 -0.20 -13.82 10.55
CA ILE A 175 1.22 -14.23 10.55
C ILE A 175 1.97 -13.58 11.73
N ASP A 176 1.49 -12.44 12.24
CA ASP A 176 2.12 -11.74 13.38
C ASP A 176 1.84 -12.41 14.74
N GLU A 177 0.90 -13.37 14.82
CA GLU A 177 0.62 -14.09 16.08
C GLU A 177 1.61 -15.23 16.37
N GLY A 178 2.53 -15.52 15.42
CA GLY A 178 3.51 -16.62 15.55
C GLY A 178 4.86 -16.25 16.13
N ASP A 179 5.23 -14.98 16.20
CA ASP A 179 6.56 -14.57 16.68
C ASP A 179 6.57 -13.13 17.25
N SER A 180 5.65 -12.81 18.14
CA SER A 180 5.86 -11.70 19.09
C SER A 180 6.84 -12.17 20.16
N GLY A 181 7.99 -12.45 19.68
CA GLY A 181 9.22 -12.87 20.24
C GLY A 181 9.38 -12.79 21.75
N GLU A 182 9.34 -13.91 22.35
CA GLU A 182 10.15 -14.19 23.55
C GLU A 182 11.68 -14.16 23.24
N TRP A 183 12.07 -13.60 22.07
CA TRP A 183 13.48 -13.64 21.61
C TRP A 183 14.45 -12.98 22.60
N PHE A 184 13.98 -12.14 23.49
CA PHE A 184 14.81 -11.54 24.54
C PHE A 184 14.08 -11.47 25.88
N LYS A 185 13.20 -12.42 26.19
CA LYS A 185 12.44 -12.43 27.44
C LYS A 185 13.37 -12.42 28.67
N ASP A 186 14.49 -13.11 28.55
CA ASP A 186 15.53 -13.19 29.58
C ASP A 186 16.76 -12.31 29.24
N GLY A 187 16.67 -11.49 28.21
CA GLY A 187 17.74 -10.59 27.80
C GLY A 187 17.78 -9.28 28.60
N PRO A 188 18.85 -8.50 28.46
CA PRO A 188 18.96 -7.17 29.07
C PRO A 188 17.76 -6.28 28.73
N PRO A 189 17.34 -5.34 29.63
CA PRO A 189 16.19 -4.47 29.41
C PRO A 189 16.23 -3.68 28.10
N CYS A 190 17.41 -3.31 27.61
CA CYS A 190 17.60 -2.63 26.33
C CYS A 190 17.20 -3.50 25.15
N LEU A 191 17.52 -4.80 25.15
CA LEU A 191 17.13 -5.72 24.09
C LEU A 191 15.64 -6.05 24.11
N GLN A 192 15.04 -6.15 25.30
CA GLN A 192 13.59 -6.29 25.45
C GLN A 192 12.84 -5.07 24.91
N THR A 193 13.35 -3.87 25.12
CA THR A 193 12.80 -2.63 24.57
C THR A 193 12.95 -2.59 23.06
N LEU A 194 14.10 -2.95 22.51
CA LEU A 194 14.36 -3.02 21.07
C LEU A 194 13.48 -4.04 20.35
N SER A 195 13.22 -5.20 20.97
CA SER A 195 12.32 -6.22 20.41
C SER A 195 10.87 -5.75 20.35
N LYS A 196 10.42 -4.94 21.32
CA LYS A 196 9.05 -4.41 21.38
C LYS A 196 8.81 -3.22 20.44
N PHE A 197 9.77 -2.33 20.31
CA PHE A 197 9.58 -1.03 19.62
C PHE A 197 10.36 -0.92 18.31
N GLY A 198 11.22 -1.87 18.01
CA GLY A 198 12.12 -1.82 16.87
C GLY A 198 13.23 -0.77 17.01
N VAL A 199 14.12 -0.73 16.04
CA VAL A 199 15.24 0.22 15.99
C VAL A 199 14.99 1.24 14.89
N SER A 200 15.18 2.52 15.16
CA SER A 200 15.13 3.54 14.12
C SER A 200 16.20 3.28 13.04
N GLN A 201 15.92 3.69 11.81
CA GLN A 201 16.81 3.41 10.67
C GLN A 201 18.22 3.99 10.85
N SER A 202 18.36 5.08 11.61
CA SER A 202 19.65 5.72 11.95
C SER A 202 20.47 4.96 13.00
N GLN A 203 19.83 4.12 13.82
CA GLN A 203 20.47 3.41 14.93
C GLN A 203 20.77 1.94 14.64
N ARG A 204 20.36 1.42 13.47
CA ARG A 204 20.53 -0.01 13.12
C ARG A 204 21.98 -0.48 13.16
N ASN A 205 22.91 0.36 12.68
CA ASN A 205 24.32 -0.01 12.64
C ASN A 205 24.96 -0.01 14.04
N GLU A 206 24.57 0.89 14.95
CA GLU A 206 25.06 0.94 16.32
C GLU A 206 24.57 -0.27 17.14
N VAL A 207 23.28 -0.63 16.97
CA VAL A 207 22.71 -1.77 17.68
C VAL A 207 23.29 -3.11 17.20
N MET A 208 23.59 -3.25 15.88
CA MET A 208 24.25 -4.44 15.35
C MET A 208 25.68 -4.60 15.90
N LEU A 209 26.41 -3.50 16.12
CA LEU A 209 27.75 -3.51 16.72
C LEU A 209 27.73 -3.91 18.21
N ASP A 210 26.70 -3.51 18.97
CA ASP A 210 26.57 -3.89 20.39
C ASP A 210 26.12 -5.35 20.58
N MET A 211 25.44 -5.95 19.61
CA MET A 211 25.05 -7.37 19.66
C MET A 211 26.22 -8.34 19.35
N THR A 212 27.32 -7.84 18.81
CA THR A 212 28.50 -8.64 18.43
C THR A 212 29.65 -8.56 19.44
N ARG A 213 29.48 -7.81 20.53
CA ARG A 213 30.40 -7.72 21.66
C ARG A 213 29.89 -8.52 22.87
#